data_048cb302b4910ba62d2d30807701f074
#
_entry.id   048cb302b4910ba62d2d30807701f074
#
_cell.length_a   1.000
_cell.length_b   1.000
_cell.length_c   1.000
_cell.angle_alpha   90.00
_cell.angle_beta   90.00
_cell.angle_gamma   90.00
#
_symmetry.space_group_name_H-M   'P 1'
#
loop_
_entity.id
_entity.type
_entity.pdbx_description
1 polymer ?
#
loop_
_entity_poly.entity_id
_entity_poly.type
_entity_poly.pdbx_seq_one_letter_code
_entity_poly.pdbx_strand_id
1 'polypeptide(L)'
;MKGWRAPNIWRGSACYIIGGGPSWLQQFKIPKQVIDKVRVNKEPISIYSPYLEFLHGKHVIGVNGAFQLGSWISVCAFMDILWFEEHEAKLLKEFSGLRVTTNEPLMEKTYIRGKKHIQYFAPERNKIHGISELEGQCAQNGNSGAFAINVAYHLGAKRIYLFGFDMNLTNGASHFHGEYTDPWTDTIINTHLRCFPEIARDAKQLGIQIFNVNPDSQITCFPKITLDEVIRSEEK
;
A
#
# COMPACT_ATOMS: atom_id res chain seq x y z
N MET A 1 3.45 -21.06 10.59
CA MET A 1 3.49 -20.09 11.74
C MET A 1 2.08 -19.55 11.99
N LYS A 2 1.71 -19.19 13.25
CA LYS A 2 0.41 -18.54 13.52
C LYS A 2 0.50 -17.05 13.15
N GLY A 3 -0.46 -16.57 12.37
CA GLY A 3 -0.50 -15.16 11.96
C GLY A 3 -0.81 -14.20 13.11
N TRP A 4 -0.41 -12.95 12.96
CA TRP A 4 -0.67 -11.87 13.90
C TRP A 4 -2.14 -11.46 13.86
N ARG A 5 -2.78 -11.46 15.01
CA ARG A 5 -4.13 -10.94 15.15
C ARG A 5 -4.09 -9.43 15.27
N ALA A 6 -4.45 -8.75 14.20
CA ALA A 6 -4.48 -7.30 14.17
C ALA A 6 -5.53 -6.77 15.16
N PRO A 7 -5.17 -5.78 16.00
CA PRO A 7 -6.15 -5.11 16.83
C PRO A 7 -7.06 -4.24 15.94
N ASN A 8 -8.36 -4.24 16.19
CA ASN A 8 -9.36 -3.48 15.43
C ASN A 8 -9.34 -1.99 15.82
N ILE A 9 -8.18 -1.34 15.65
CA ILE A 9 -7.91 0.04 16.11
C ILE A 9 -8.43 1.12 15.16
N TRP A 10 -8.78 0.76 13.90
CA TRP A 10 -9.35 1.67 12.90
C TRP A 10 -10.83 1.42 12.65
N ARG A 11 -11.52 0.91 13.69
CA ARG A 11 -12.91 0.48 13.58
C ARG A 11 -13.81 1.57 13.00
N GLY A 12 -14.38 1.30 11.83
CA GLY A 12 -15.30 2.20 11.14
C GLY A 12 -14.64 3.39 10.45
N SER A 13 -13.32 3.59 10.61
CA SER A 13 -12.61 4.73 10.07
C SER A 13 -12.27 4.57 8.58
N ALA A 14 -11.85 5.68 7.97
CA ALA A 14 -11.20 5.68 6.67
C ALA A 14 -9.72 5.29 6.80
N CYS A 15 -9.21 4.58 5.79
CA CYS A 15 -7.80 4.24 5.62
C CYS A 15 -7.33 4.70 4.23
N TYR A 16 -6.12 5.22 4.16
CA TYR A 16 -5.49 5.73 2.94
C TYR A 16 -4.29 4.84 2.62
N ILE A 17 -4.29 4.21 1.46
CA ILE A 17 -3.19 3.31 1.04
C ILE A 17 -2.40 3.98 -0.08
N ILE A 18 -1.11 4.17 0.12
CA ILE A 18 -0.20 4.72 -0.89
C ILE A 18 0.58 3.57 -1.52
N GLY A 19 0.25 3.28 -2.76
CA GLY A 19 0.95 2.32 -3.62
C GLY A 19 2.11 2.93 -4.38
N GLY A 20 2.70 2.14 -5.28
CA GLY A 20 3.89 2.53 -6.04
C GLY A 20 3.65 3.48 -7.22
N GLY A 21 2.44 3.51 -7.77
CA GLY A 21 2.15 4.29 -8.98
C GLY A 21 2.28 5.80 -8.80
N PRO A 22 2.68 6.55 -9.82
CA PRO A 22 2.98 7.96 -9.72
C PRO A 22 1.77 8.91 -9.88
N SER A 23 0.55 8.43 -10.11
CA SER A 23 -0.63 9.28 -10.35
C SER A 23 -0.92 10.28 -9.24
N TRP A 24 -0.67 9.91 -7.99
CA TRP A 24 -0.90 10.78 -6.84
C TRP A 24 0.01 12.01 -6.83
N LEU A 25 1.18 11.96 -7.47
CA LEU A 25 2.05 13.13 -7.59
C LEU A 25 1.33 14.30 -8.27
N GLN A 26 0.54 14.01 -9.30
CA GLN A 26 -0.23 15.01 -10.02
C GLN A 26 -1.44 15.49 -9.22
N GLN A 27 -2.14 14.58 -8.55
CA GLN A 27 -3.32 14.91 -7.76
C GLN A 27 -2.99 15.82 -6.57
N PHE A 28 -1.86 15.58 -5.92
CA PHE A 28 -1.32 16.46 -4.89
C PHE A 28 -0.57 17.68 -5.46
N LYS A 29 -0.61 17.90 -6.78
CA LYS A 29 -0.02 19.05 -7.47
C LYS A 29 1.47 19.24 -7.15
N ILE A 30 2.21 18.12 -7.01
CA ILE A 30 3.64 18.18 -6.71
C ILE A 30 4.38 18.78 -7.92
N PRO A 31 5.18 19.84 -7.74
CA PRO A 31 5.89 20.48 -8.84
C PRO A 31 6.86 19.53 -9.53
N LYS A 32 6.98 19.66 -10.87
CA LYS A 32 7.89 18.83 -11.67
C LYS A 32 9.32 18.87 -11.15
N GLN A 33 9.81 20.05 -10.73
CA GLN A 33 11.18 20.20 -10.18
C GLN A 33 11.39 19.32 -8.92
N VAL A 34 10.37 19.15 -8.08
CA VAL A 34 10.42 18.30 -6.88
C VAL A 34 10.40 16.83 -7.27
N ILE A 35 9.60 16.46 -8.28
CA ILE A 35 9.57 15.11 -8.83
C ILE A 35 10.94 14.75 -9.42
N ASP A 36 11.54 15.65 -10.21
CA ASP A 36 12.83 15.43 -10.85
C ASP A 36 13.96 15.28 -9.78
N LYS A 37 13.92 16.02 -8.67
CA LYS A 37 14.86 15.85 -7.56
C LYS A 37 14.88 14.40 -7.05
N VAL A 38 13.72 13.80 -6.83
CA VAL A 38 13.65 12.42 -6.36
C VAL A 38 14.03 11.43 -7.46
N ARG A 39 13.45 11.56 -8.64
CA ARG A 39 13.56 10.52 -9.68
C ARG A 39 14.90 10.56 -10.41
N VAL A 40 15.44 11.76 -10.62
CA VAL A 40 16.70 11.98 -11.36
C VAL A 40 17.87 12.16 -10.41
N ASN A 41 17.73 13.08 -9.44
CA ASN A 41 18.84 13.43 -8.54
C ASN A 41 18.96 12.52 -7.33
N LYS A 42 18.04 11.53 -7.19
CA LYS A 42 18.03 10.56 -6.09
C LYS A 42 17.93 11.20 -4.70
N GLU A 43 17.32 12.38 -4.61
CA GLU A 43 16.99 12.96 -3.31
C GLU A 43 15.94 12.11 -2.56
N PRO A 44 15.89 12.17 -1.22
CA PRO A 44 14.97 11.37 -0.43
C PRO A 44 13.51 11.65 -0.80
N ILE A 45 12.69 10.59 -0.90
CA ILE A 45 11.26 10.74 -1.23
C ILE A 45 10.46 11.49 -0.16
N SER A 46 11.01 11.65 1.04
CA SER A 46 10.43 12.49 2.10
C SER A 46 10.25 13.96 1.72
N ILE A 47 10.94 14.44 0.69
CA ILE A 47 10.70 15.81 0.18
C ILE A 47 9.30 15.99 -0.43
N TYR A 48 8.56 14.91 -0.71
CA TYR A 48 7.15 14.98 -1.08
C TYR A 48 6.23 15.26 0.11
N SER A 49 6.67 14.97 1.35
CA SER A 49 5.83 15.03 2.56
C SER A 49 5.08 16.35 2.74
N PRO A 50 5.66 17.54 2.52
CA PRO A 50 4.94 18.81 2.65
C PRO A 50 3.72 18.95 1.72
N TYR A 51 3.70 18.26 0.59
CA TYR A 51 2.56 18.28 -0.35
C TYR A 51 1.45 17.33 0.05
N LEU A 52 1.70 16.43 1.01
CA LEU A 52 0.80 15.38 1.47
C LEU A 52 0.15 15.68 2.81
N GLU A 53 0.12 16.97 3.23
CA GLU A 53 -0.44 17.40 4.53
C GLU A 53 -1.86 16.88 4.79
N PHE A 54 -2.68 16.75 3.76
CA PHE A 54 -4.01 16.17 3.87
C PHE A 54 -4.01 14.77 4.51
N LEU A 55 -2.94 14.00 4.30
CA LEU A 55 -2.80 12.64 4.83
C LEU A 55 -2.17 12.60 6.23
N HIS A 56 -1.57 13.69 6.70
CA HIS A 56 -0.97 13.74 8.02
C HIS A 56 -2.04 13.60 9.11
N GLY A 57 -1.75 12.77 10.11
CA GLY A 57 -2.70 12.47 11.19
C GLY A 57 -3.85 11.51 10.83
N LYS A 58 -3.90 11.01 9.60
CA LYS A 58 -4.87 9.99 9.16
C LYS A 58 -4.28 8.57 9.29
N HIS A 59 -5.13 7.56 9.12
CA HIS A 59 -4.70 6.16 9.09
C HIS A 59 -4.12 5.82 7.71
N VAL A 60 -2.80 5.83 7.59
CA VAL A 60 -2.13 5.64 6.30
C VAL A 60 -1.30 4.37 6.29
N ILE A 61 -1.48 3.56 5.24
CA ILE A 61 -0.62 2.41 4.92
C ILE A 61 0.26 2.79 3.74
N GLY A 62 1.56 2.76 3.92
CA GLY A 62 2.53 2.83 2.83
C GLY A 62 2.90 1.45 2.33
N VAL A 63 2.84 1.23 1.02
CA VAL A 63 3.25 -0.02 0.39
C VAL A 63 4.73 0.07 0.02
N ASN A 64 5.53 -0.91 0.43
CA ASN A 64 6.96 -0.96 0.15
C ASN A 64 7.65 0.38 0.50
N GLY A 65 8.37 0.99 -0.43
CA GLY A 65 9.13 2.23 -0.25
C GLY A 65 8.33 3.46 0.23
N ALA A 66 7.00 3.42 0.17
CA ALA A 66 6.16 4.57 0.59
C ALA A 66 6.29 4.92 2.09
N PHE A 67 6.81 4.03 2.94
CA PHE A 67 7.11 4.36 4.35
C PHE A 67 8.08 5.53 4.49
N GLN A 68 8.92 5.76 3.51
CA GLN A 68 9.93 6.83 3.49
C GLN A 68 9.34 8.23 3.24
N LEU A 69 8.04 8.34 2.93
CA LEU A 69 7.38 9.64 2.74
C LEU A 69 7.33 10.45 4.04
N GLY A 70 7.31 9.79 5.19
CA GLY A 70 7.39 10.49 6.47
C GLY A 70 6.91 9.66 7.66
N SER A 71 7.18 10.17 8.87
CA SER A 71 6.78 9.53 10.13
C SER A 71 5.26 9.48 10.38
N TRP A 72 4.48 10.16 9.56
CA TRP A 72 3.01 10.15 9.59
C TRP A 72 2.41 8.89 8.94
N ILE A 73 3.19 8.10 8.23
CA ILE A 73 2.76 6.77 7.76
C ILE A 73 2.58 5.85 8.98
N SER A 74 1.38 5.30 9.13
CA SER A 74 1.03 4.44 10.29
C SER A 74 1.53 3.01 10.13
N VAL A 75 1.49 2.48 8.91
CA VAL A 75 1.83 1.08 8.61
C VAL A 75 2.67 1.01 7.34
N CYS A 76 3.72 0.18 7.35
CA CYS A 76 4.42 -0.26 6.13
C CYS A 76 4.02 -1.70 5.82
N ALA A 77 3.37 -1.93 4.67
CA ALA A 77 2.96 -3.24 4.20
C ALA A 77 3.85 -3.69 3.03
N PHE A 78 4.41 -4.88 3.11
CA PHE A 78 5.30 -5.44 2.08
C PHE A 78 5.22 -6.96 2.02
N MET A 79 5.53 -7.52 0.83
CA MET A 79 5.50 -8.97 0.61
C MET A 79 6.83 -9.49 0.06
N ASP A 80 7.57 -8.66 -0.67
CA ASP A 80 8.78 -9.06 -1.39
C ASP A 80 9.97 -9.16 -0.44
N ILE A 81 10.64 -10.34 -0.44
CA ILE A 81 11.81 -10.58 0.41
C ILE A 81 13.04 -9.83 -0.09
N LEU A 82 13.22 -9.72 -1.41
CA LEU A 82 14.36 -9.00 -1.99
C LEU A 82 14.26 -7.51 -1.68
N TRP A 83 13.06 -6.95 -1.85
CA TRP A 83 12.79 -5.57 -1.43
C TRP A 83 13.11 -5.35 0.06
N PHE A 84 12.68 -6.27 0.93
CA PHE A 84 12.95 -6.15 2.35
C PHE A 84 14.45 -6.22 2.66
N GLU A 85 15.19 -7.16 2.06
CA GLU A 85 16.64 -7.31 2.28
C GLU A 85 17.40 -6.04 1.88
N GLU A 86 16.97 -5.37 0.80
CA GLU A 86 17.54 -4.09 0.36
C GLU A 86 17.22 -2.93 1.32
N HIS A 87 16.00 -2.90 1.86
CA HIS A 87 15.50 -1.77 2.65
C HIS A 87 15.50 -2.03 4.16
N GLU A 88 15.87 -3.22 4.62
CA GLU A 88 15.77 -3.65 6.01
C GLU A 88 16.39 -2.65 6.99
N ALA A 89 17.62 -2.23 6.76
CA ALA A 89 18.36 -1.35 7.66
C ALA A 89 17.62 0.00 7.83
N LYS A 90 17.15 0.58 6.75
CA LYS A 90 16.40 1.84 6.75
C LYS A 90 15.03 1.68 7.40
N LEU A 91 14.28 0.65 7.01
CA LEU A 91 12.97 0.35 7.56
C LEU A 91 13.01 0.13 9.08
N LEU A 92 13.99 -0.60 9.57
CA LEU A 92 14.09 -0.90 11.01
C LEU A 92 14.61 0.28 11.84
N LYS A 93 15.46 1.13 11.25
CA LYS A 93 16.07 2.27 11.94
C LYS A 93 15.17 3.51 11.94
N GLU A 94 14.55 3.82 10.79
CA GLU A 94 13.91 5.12 10.55
C GLU A 94 12.38 5.09 10.65
N PHE A 95 11.76 3.92 10.46
CA PHE A 95 10.31 3.80 10.50
C PHE A 95 9.82 3.35 11.87
N SER A 96 9.07 4.21 12.55
CA SER A 96 8.51 3.94 13.89
C SER A 96 7.12 3.28 13.86
N GLY A 97 6.45 3.27 12.69
CA GLY A 97 5.12 2.69 12.53
C GLY A 97 5.11 1.16 12.53
N LEU A 98 3.94 0.61 12.33
CA LEU A 98 3.71 -0.83 12.27
C LEU A 98 4.25 -1.40 10.95
N ARG A 99 5.06 -2.45 11.01
CA ARG A 99 5.60 -3.18 9.85
C ARG A 99 4.85 -4.49 9.71
N VAL A 100 4.29 -4.75 8.54
CA VAL A 100 3.49 -5.95 8.31
C VAL A 100 3.91 -6.66 7.02
N THR A 101 3.92 -7.99 7.07
CA THR A 101 4.24 -8.82 5.90
C THR A 101 3.42 -10.11 5.91
N THR A 102 3.35 -10.76 4.75
CA THR A 102 2.83 -12.14 4.60
C THR A 102 3.92 -13.11 4.13
N ASN A 103 5.18 -12.70 4.16
CA ASN A 103 6.31 -13.52 3.72
C ASN A 103 6.82 -14.42 4.86
N GLU A 104 6.48 -15.72 4.82
CA GLU A 104 6.86 -16.68 5.85
C GLU A 104 8.37 -16.91 5.95
N PRO A 105 9.11 -17.10 4.84
CA PRO A 105 10.57 -17.20 4.88
C PRO A 105 11.25 -16.01 5.54
N LEU A 106 10.72 -14.81 5.32
CA LEU A 106 11.22 -13.60 5.97
C LEU A 106 11.01 -13.65 7.48
N MET A 107 9.85 -14.15 7.93
CA MET A 107 9.54 -14.26 9.36
C MET A 107 10.43 -15.28 10.06
N GLU A 108 10.76 -16.37 9.41
CA GLU A 108 11.72 -17.34 9.95
C GLU A 108 13.10 -16.72 10.14
N LYS A 109 13.60 -15.97 9.14
CA LYS A 109 14.86 -15.23 9.25
C LYS A 109 14.83 -14.17 10.35
N THR A 110 13.77 -13.39 10.46
CA THR A 110 13.64 -12.33 11.49
C THR A 110 13.43 -12.88 12.88
N TYR A 111 12.73 -13.99 13.04
CA TYR A 111 12.54 -14.66 14.32
C TYR A 111 13.85 -15.19 14.87
N ILE A 112 14.64 -15.88 14.04
CA ILE A 112 15.98 -16.40 14.42
C ILE A 112 16.93 -15.26 14.83
N ARG A 113 16.81 -14.08 14.20
CA ARG A 113 17.64 -12.90 14.52
C ARG A 113 17.11 -12.07 15.70
N GLY A 114 16.03 -12.50 16.38
CA GLY A 114 15.43 -11.76 17.51
C GLY A 114 14.74 -10.45 17.12
N LYS A 115 14.46 -10.23 15.86
CA LYS A 115 13.81 -9.00 15.35
C LYS A 115 12.30 -9.07 15.51
N LYS A 116 11.80 -8.70 16.70
CA LYS A 116 10.37 -8.80 17.09
C LYS A 116 9.43 -7.73 16.54
N HIS A 117 9.85 -6.92 15.58
CA HIS A 117 9.10 -5.69 15.23
C HIS A 117 8.33 -5.76 13.89
N ILE A 118 8.23 -6.95 13.29
CA ILE A 118 7.46 -7.16 12.06
C ILE A 118 6.31 -8.11 12.37
N GLN A 119 5.09 -7.70 12.05
CA GLN A 119 3.90 -8.52 12.22
C GLN A 119 3.66 -9.37 10.96
N TYR A 120 3.22 -10.58 11.15
CA TYR A 120 3.04 -11.55 10.08
C TYR A 120 1.58 -11.94 9.93
N PHE A 121 1.05 -11.80 8.72
CA PHE A 121 -0.22 -12.41 8.33
C PHE A 121 0.05 -13.70 7.58
N ALA A 122 -0.53 -14.81 8.06
CA ALA A 122 -0.39 -16.09 7.38
C ALA A 122 -1.21 -16.10 6.08
N PRO A 123 -0.69 -16.64 4.95
CA PRO A 123 -1.51 -16.82 3.76
C PRO A 123 -2.65 -17.79 4.05
N GLU A 124 -3.88 -17.40 3.68
CA GLU A 124 -5.02 -18.31 3.69
C GLU A 124 -4.87 -19.32 2.56
N ARG A 125 -4.77 -20.61 2.89
CA ARG A 125 -4.42 -21.67 1.92
C ARG A 125 -5.38 -21.78 0.74
N ASN A 126 -6.67 -21.60 1.01
CA ASN A 126 -7.73 -21.79 0.03
C ASN A 126 -8.24 -20.50 -0.59
N LYS A 127 -7.60 -19.36 -0.30
CA LYS A 127 -8.01 -18.05 -0.81
C LYS A 127 -6.87 -17.40 -1.58
N ILE A 128 -6.83 -17.65 -2.89
CA ILE A 128 -5.79 -17.10 -3.78
C ILE A 128 -5.96 -15.59 -3.93
N HIS A 129 -7.19 -15.12 -4.14
CA HIS A 129 -7.51 -13.69 -4.30
C HIS A 129 -8.63 -13.27 -3.36
N GLY A 130 -8.70 -11.95 -3.08
CA GLY A 130 -9.78 -11.38 -2.27
C GLY A 130 -9.33 -10.82 -0.92
N ILE A 131 -10.24 -10.79 0.04
CA ILE A 131 -10.02 -10.36 1.44
C ILE A 131 -10.30 -11.55 2.35
N SER A 132 -9.30 -11.96 3.15
CA SER A 132 -9.47 -13.02 4.14
C SER A 132 -10.21 -12.49 5.38
N GLU A 133 -11.25 -13.22 5.82
CA GLU A 133 -11.96 -12.93 7.07
C GLU A 133 -11.33 -13.63 8.29
N LEU A 134 -10.41 -14.55 8.05
CA LEU A 134 -9.78 -15.32 9.11
C LEU A 134 -8.75 -14.48 9.86
N GLU A 135 -8.88 -14.39 11.18
CA GLU A 135 -7.96 -13.65 12.04
C GLU A 135 -6.51 -14.08 11.84
N GLY A 136 -5.65 -13.10 11.59
CA GLY A 136 -4.22 -13.33 11.38
C GLY A 136 -3.88 -13.94 10.03
N GLN A 137 -4.82 -14.01 9.10
CA GLN A 137 -4.58 -14.47 7.75
C GLN A 137 -4.88 -13.39 6.71
N CYS A 138 -4.34 -13.55 5.51
CA CYS A 138 -4.65 -12.73 4.36
C CYS A 138 -4.81 -13.60 3.11
N ALA A 139 -5.59 -13.16 2.13
CA ALA A 139 -5.56 -13.76 0.81
C ALA A 139 -4.20 -13.56 0.16
N GLN A 140 -3.77 -14.48 -0.69
CA GLN A 140 -2.42 -14.46 -1.26
C GLN A 140 -2.19 -13.27 -2.20
N ASN A 141 -3.17 -12.97 -3.06
CA ASN A 141 -3.29 -11.82 -3.98
C ASN A 141 -2.12 -11.55 -4.94
N GLY A 142 -0.88 -11.90 -4.60
CA GLY A 142 0.29 -11.77 -5.47
C GLY A 142 0.86 -10.36 -5.61
N ASN A 143 0.38 -9.36 -4.86
CA ASN A 143 0.99 -8.03 -4.82
C ASN A 143 0.80 -7.32 -3.46
N SER A 144 1.78 -6.49 -3.09
CA SER A 144 1.81 -5.79 -1.80
C SER A 144 0.68 -4.77 -1.62
N GLY A 145 0.17 -4.17 -2.71
CA GLY A 145 -0.96 -3.24 -2.65
C GLY A 145 -2.25 -3.95 -2.24
N ALA A 146 -2.54 -5.09 -2.84
CA ALA A 146 -3.69 -5.93 -2.49
C ALA A 146 -3.57 -6.52 -1.07
N PHE A 147 -2.35 -6.87 -0.64
CA PHE A 147 -2.08 -7.22 0.75
C PHE A 147 -2.40 -6.07 1.71
N ALA A 148 -2.02 -4.83 1.37
CA ALA A 148 -2.33 -3.65 2.18
C ALA A 148 -3.85 -3.44 2.38
N ILE A 149 -4.69 -3.81 1.40
CA ILE A 149 -6.16 -3.80 1.55
C ILE A 149 -6.61 -4.81 2.61
N ASN A 150 -6.04 -6.04 2.62
CA ASN A 150 -6.31 -7.03 3.68
C ASN A 150 -5.88 -6.49 5.06
N VAL A 151 -4.71 -5.83 5.15
CA VAL A 151 -4.24 -5.21 6.40
C VAL A 151 -5.21 -4.14 6.88
N ALA A 152 -5.67 -3.24 5.99
CA ALA A 152 -6.66 -2.21 6.32
C ALA A 152 -7.96 -2.81 6.86
N TYR A 153 -8.46 -3.88 6.25
CA TYR A 153 -9.63 -4.63 6.72
C TYR A 153 -9.44 -5.17 8.14
N HIS A 154 -8.34 -5.88 8.39
CA HIS A 154 -8.06 -6.46 9.71
C HIS A 154 -7.83 -5.41 10.81
N LEU A 155 -7.37 -4.22 10.45
CA LEU A 155 -7.28 -3.08 11.36
C LEU A 155 -8.65 -2.41 11.60
N GLY A 156 -9.69 -2.78 10.85
CA GLY A 156 -11.08 -2.34 11.05
C GLY A 156 -11.54 -1.21 10.16
N ALA A 157 -10.78 -0.83 9.14
CA ALA A 157 -11.19 0.20 8.19
C ALA A 157 -12.47 -0.20 7.44
N LYS A 158 -13.38 0.75 7.24
CA LYS A 158 -14.63 0.58 6.48
C LYS A 158 -14.65 1.37 5.19
N ARG A 159 -13.77 2.33 5.05
CA ARG A 159 -13.58 3.11 3.83
C ARG A 159 -12.09 3.11 3.49
N ILE A 160 -11.73 2.74 2.27
CA ILE A 160 -10.35 2.60 1.83
C ILE A 160 -10.15 3.43 0.57
N TYR A 161 -9.19 4.34 0.60
CA TYR A 161 -8.79 5.17 -0.52
C TYR A 161 -7.42 4.72 -1.04
N LEU A 162 -7.35 4.35 -2.32
CA LEU A 162 -6.16 3.83 -2.98
C LEU A 162 -5.47 4.91 -3.79
N PHE A 163 -4.29 5.32 -3.40
CA PHE A 163 -3.42 6.25 -4.12
C PHE A 163 -2.28 5.49 -4.80
N GLY A 164 -1.98 5.80 -6.07
CA GLY A 164 -0.91 5.11 -6.79
C GLY A 164 -1.20 3.65 -7.11
N PHE A 165 -2.47 3.31 -7.28
CA PHE A 165 -2.92 2.01 -7.81
C PHE A 165 -3.25 2.17 -9.32
N ASP A 166 -2.24 2.55 -10.08
CA ASP A 166 -2.39 2.98 -11.48
C ASP A 166 -2.57 1.78 -12.41
N MET A 167 -1.78 0.74 -12.22
CA MET A 167 -1.69 -0.45 -13.09
C MET A 167 -1.47 -0.06 -14.56
N ASN A 168 -0.75 1.03 -14.79
CA ASN A 168 -0.31 1.53 -16.10
C ASN A 168 0.95 2.37 -15.93
N LEU A 169 1.49 2.86 -17.06
CA LEU A 169 2.57 3.83 -17.05
C LEU A 169 1.98 5.24 -17.07
N THR A 170 2.23 6.01 -16.02
CA THR A 170 1.86 7.42 -15.96
C THR A 170 3.05 8.27 -16.39
N ASN A 171 2.95 8.97 -17.52
CA ASN A 171 4.06 9.72 -18.14
C ASN A 171 5.34 8.88 -18.32
N GLY A 172 5.18 7.62 -18.76
CA GLY A 172 6.27 6.68 -18.98
C GLY A 172 6.90 6.10 -17.71
N ALA A 173 6.34 6.37 -16.55
CA ALA A 173 6.83 5.86 -15.28
C ALA A 173 5.86 4.87 -14.64
N SER A 174 6.38 3.77 -14.10
CA SER A 174 5.64 2.78 -13.33
C SER A 174 5.54 3.13 -11.84
N HIS A 175 6.52 3.92 -11.31
CA HIS A 175 6.60 4.23 -9.89
C HIS A 175 6.86 5.72 -9.63
N PHE A 176 6.43 6.19 -8.46
CA PHE A 176 6.63 7.58 -8.03
C PHE A 176 8.09 7.91 -7.67
N HIS A 177 8.90 6.89 -7.37
CA HIS A 177 10.33 6.98 -7.11
C HIS A 177 11.14 6.45 -8.29
N GLY A 178 12.44 6.63 -8.27
CA GLY A 178 13.34 6.17 -9.34
C GLY A 178 14.18 4.95 -8.97
N GLU A 179 13.77 4.14 -7.99
CA GLU A 179 14.53 2.99 -7.49
C GLU A 179 14.45 1.78 -8.43
N TYR A 180 13.30 1.58 -9.08
CA TYR A 180 13.12 0.48 -10.02
C TYR A 180 13.52 0.89 -11.44
N THR A 181 14.43 0.14 -12.04
CA THR A 181 14.92 0.37 -13.41
C THR A 181 14.18 -0.46 -14.44
N ASP A 182 13.59 -1.58 -14.04
CA ASP A 182 12.90 -2.47 -14.96
C ASP A 182 11.51 -1.92 -15.32
N PRO A 183 11.23 -1.78 -16.63
CA PRO A 183 9.93 -1.30 -17.06
C PRO A 183 8.85 -2.35 -16.76
N TRP A 184 7.69 -1.87 -16.29
CA TRP A 184 6.52 -2.73 -16.17
C TRP A 184 6.07 -3.19 -17.56
N THR A 185 5.95 -4.49 -17.72
CA THR A 185 5.40 -5.11 -18.93
C THR A 185 3.89 -5.35 -18.75
N ASP A 186 3.18 -5.51 -19.87
CA ASP A 186 1.76 -5.89 -19.85
C ASP A 186 1.53 -7.19 -19.07
N THR A 187 2.48 -8.13 -19.11
CA THR A 187 2.41 -9.37 -18.34
C THR A 187 2.42 -9.12 -16.84
N ILE A 188 3.29 -8.22 -16.34
CA ILE A 188 3.36 -7.84 -14.93
C ILE A 188 2.07 -7.15 -14.53
N ILE A 189 1.63 -6.15 -15.31
CA ILE A 189 0.39 -5.40 -15.08
C ILE A 189 -0.80 -6.35 -14.99
N ASN A 190 -0.98 -7.22 -15.98
CA ASN A 190 -2.08 -8.18 -16.03
C ASN A 190 -2.04 -9.18 -14.86
N THR A 191 -0.86 -9.58 -14.40
CA THR A 191 -0.70 -10.44 -13.23
C THR A 191 -1.18 -9.74 -11.97
N HIS A 192 -0.82 -8.48 -11.78
CA HIS A 192 -1.25 -7.69 -10.62
C HIS A 192 -2.75 -7.35 -10.65
N LEU A 193 -3.36 -7.18 -11.82
CA LEU A 193 -4.78 -6.87 -11.96
C LEU A 193 -5.71 -8.02 -11.51
N ARG A 194 -5.27 -9.26 -11.58
CA ARG A 194 -6.11 -10.47 -11.38
C ARG A 194 -6.82 -10.54 -10.03
N CYS A 195 -6.24 -9.99 -8.97
CA CYS A 195 -6.80 -10.09 -7.63
C CYS A 195 -7.92 -9.08 -7.33
N PHE A 196 -7.96 -7.93 -8.00
CA PHE A 196 -8.85 -6.84 -7.65
C PHE A 196 -10.35 -7.12 -7.84
N PRO A 197 -10.81 -7.84 -8.87
CA PRO A 197 -12.22 -8.20 -8.99
C PRO A 197 -12.75 -9.01 -7.79
N GLU A 198 -11.94 -9.95 -7.29
CA GLU A 198 -12.28 -10.75 -6.10
C GLU A 198 -12.29 -9.87 -4.83
N ILE A 199 -11.32 -8.97 -4.71
CA ILE A 199 -11.27 -7.99 -3.61
C ILE A 199 -12.53 -7.11 -3.63
N ALA A 200 -12.96 -6.65 -4.80
CA ALA A 200 -14.17 -5.81 -4.93
C ALA A 200 -15.43 -6.57 -4.53
N ARG A 201 -15.55 -7.85 -4.92
CA ARG A 201 -16.65 -8.71 -4.52
C ARG A 201 -16.69 -8.91 -3.00
N ASP A 202 -15.54 -9.27 -2.40
CA ASP A 202 -15.45 -9.50 -0.97
C ASP A 202 -15.70 -8.21 -0.17
N ALA A 203 -15.15 -7.08 -0.62
CA ALA A 203 -15.38 -5.78 -0.01
C ALA A 203 -16.89 -5.44 0.06
N LYS A 204 -17.64 -5.70 -1.03
CA LYS A 204 -19.10 -5.50 -1.05
C LYS A 204 -19.81 -6.39 -0.01
N GLN A 205 -19.42 -7.64 0.12
CA GLN A 205 -19.99 -8.57 1.10
C GLN A 205 -19.68 -8.16 2.54
N LEU A 206 -18.46 -7.65 2.78
CA LEU A 206 -17.98 -7.22 4.09
C LEU A 206 -18.42 -5.78 4.48
N GLY A 207 -19.19 -5.11 3.61
CA GLY A 207 -19.61 -3.73 3.82
C GLY A 207 -18.45 -2.74 3.88
N ILE A 208 -17.42 -2.97 3.05
CA ILE A 208 -16.27 -2.09 2.91
C ILE A 208 -16.40 -1.31 1.60
N GLN A 209 -16.14 -0.01 1.67
CA GLN A 209 -16.06 0.85 0.50
C GLN A 209 -14.60 1.03 0.08
N ILE A 210 -14.27 0.71 -1.16
CA ILE A 210 -12.94 0.92 -1.72
C ILE A 210 -13.06 1.87 -2.90
N PHE A 211 -12.26 2.92 -2.90
CA PHE A 211 -12.20 3.93 -3.97
C PHE A 211 -10.77 4.01 -4.53
N ASN A 212 -10.64 4.00 -5.84
CA ASN A 212 -9.36 4.27 -6.48
C ASN A 212 -9.23 5.78 -6.77
N VAL A 213 -8.29 6.43 -6.11
CA VAL A 213 -8.03 7.86 -6.29
C VAL A 213 -7.12 8.08 -7.51
N ASN A 214 -7.54 7.54 -8.62
CA ASN A 214 -6.95 7.72 -9.95
C ASN A 214 -7.99 7.44 -11.04
N PRO A 215 -8.57 8.47 -11.68
CA PRO A 215 -9.52 8.29 -12.78
C PRO A 215 -8.98 7.46 -13.94
N ASP A 216 -7.68 7.52 -14.20
CA ASP A 216 -7.00 6.86 -15.32
C ASP A 216 -6.47 5.45 -15.01
N SER A 217 -6.71 4.93 -13.80
CA SER A 217 -6.28 3.59 -13.40
C SER A 217 -6.86 2.49 -14.29
N GLN A 218 -6.11 1.44 -14.54
CA GLN A 218 -6.62 0.24 -15.21
C GLN A 218 -7.43 -0.68 -14.28
N ILE A 219 -7.45 -0.42 -12.98
CA ILE A 219 -8.36 -1.12 -12.05
C ILE A 219 -9.77 -0.55 -12.26
N THR A 220 -10.66 -1.34 -12.84
CA THR A 220 -12.02 -0.92 -13.20
C THR A 220 -13.10 -1.37 -12.21
N CYS A 221 -12.76 -2.26 -11.28
CA CYS A 221 -13.72 -2.86 -10.35
C CYS A 221 -14.04 -2.00 -9.11
N PHE A 222 -13.29 -0.92 -8.87
CA PHE A 222 -13.56 0.06 -7.82
C PHE A 222 -14.06 1.37 -8.42
N PRO A 223 -14.97 2.11 -7.74
CA PRO A 223 -15.28 3.49 -8.09
C PRO A 223 -14.01 4.33 -8.16
N LYS A 224 -13.88 5.13 -9.22
CA LYS A 224 -12.77 6.04 -9.43
C LYS A 224 -13.17 7.44 -9.00
N ILE A 225 -12.32 8.09 -8.21
CA ILE A 225 -12.56 9.43 -7.68
C ILE A 225 -11.28 10.26 -7.74
N THR A 226 -11.42 11.56 -7.62
CA THR A 226 -10.31 12.52 -7.52
C THR A 226 -9.96 12.80 -6.06
N LEU A 227 -8.77 13.37 -5.82
CA LEU A 227 -8.39 13.83 -4.48
C LEU A 227 -9.37 14.90 -3.95
N ASP A 228 -9.82 15.82 -4.80
CA ASP A 228 -10.78 16.87 -4.40
C ASP A 228 -12.12 16.27 -3.93
N GLU A 229 -12.56 15.14 -4.50
CA GLU A 229 -13.76 14.42 -4.06
C GLU A 229 -13.51 13.72 -2.71
N VAL A 230 -12.31 13.16 -2.50
CA VAL A 230 -11.93 12.60 -1.19
C VAL A 230 -11.97 13.68 -0.12
N ILE A 231 -11.31 14.82 -0.34
CA ILE A 231 -11.28 15.95 0.62
C ILE A 231 -12.70 16.39 0.98
N ARG A 232 -13.55 16.64 -0.02
CA ARG A 232 -14.96 17.04 0.21
C ARG A 232 -15.79 15.98 0.97
N SER A 233 -15.44 14.69 0.85
CA SER A 233 -16.14 13.61 1.58
C SER A 233 -15.75 13.52 3.06
N GLU A 234 -14.58 14.04 3.42
CA GLU A 234 -14.08 14.04 4.81
C GLU A 234 -14.47 15.29 5.60
N GLU A 235 -14.98 16.32 4.90
CA GLU A 235 -15.47 17.57 5.53
C GLU A 235 -16.95 17.48 5.99
N LYS A 236 -17.64 16.39 5.63
CA LYS A 236 -19.04 16.10 5.95
C LYS A 236 -19.17 15.19 7.17
#